data_d3fe31986692b09920015b8dd64210f8
#
_entry.id   d3fe31986692b09920015b8dd64210f8
#
_cell.length_a   1.000
_cell.length_b   1.000
_cell.length_c   1.000
_cell.angle_alpha   90.00
_cell.angle_beta   90.00
_cell.angle_gamma   90.00
#
_symmetry.space_group_name_H-M   'P 1'
#
loop_
_entity.id
_entity.type
_entity.pdbx_description
1 polymer ?
#
loop_
_entity_poly.entity_id
_entity_poly.type
_entity_poly.pdbx_seq_one_letter_code
_entity_poly.pdbx_strand_id
1 'polypeptide(L)'
;MIVKAPAMKMYIYTYQYDKIKAEGYKSLAALPRDENFSGRLKVHAHSAGTEDPAGIMQYLENTFPGRLRSVCALTETAPSDTFRHPYLNTLVHCADIISVNLEQLLKDGIVEAIYAKDLRRTILDNPDFENIFPVSGIAEIKAAVDDDPVDWHLCEKDEYLPYSPWAAIKHYFLVLANGCIPPEYITLEVARSPKRFR
;
A
#
# COMPACT_ATOMS: atom_id res chain seq x y z
N MET A 1 -20.08 -13.19 27.47
CA MET A 1 -18.69 -12.97 27.05
C MET A 1 -18.77 -12.28 25.69
N ILE A 2 -18.47 -10.98 25.62
CA ILE A 2 -18.47 -10.24 24.35
C ILE A 2 -17.17 -10.63 23.63
N VAL A 3 -17.27 -11.46 22.61
CA VAL A 3 -16.13 -11.74 21.73
C VAL A 3 -15.84 -10.44 20.98
N LYS A 4 -14.75 -9.78 21.36
CA LYS A 4 -14.30 -8.57 20.65
C LYS A 4 -13.94 -8.99 19.24
N ALA A 5 -14.58 -8.40 18.23
CA ALA A 5 -14.23 -8.67 16.84
C ALA A 5 -12.70 -8.46 16.64
N PRO A 6 -12.04 -9.30 15.85
CA PRO A 6 -10.61 -9.15 15.64
C PRO A 6 -10.32 -7.78 15.07
N ALA A 7 -9.25 -7.16 15.56
CA ALA A 7 -8.81 -5.86 15.10
C ALA A 7 -8.46 -5.91 13.61
N MET A 8 -8.82 -4.86 12.87
CA MET A 8 -8.53 -4.80 11.45
C MET A 8 -7.03 -4.57 11.22
N LYS A 9 -6.36 -5.59 10.68
CA LYS A 9 -4.97 -5.49 10.25
C LYS A 9 -4.90 -4.92 8.83
N MET A 10 -3.91 -4.04 8.62
CA MET A 10 -3.51 -3.58 7.29
C MET A 10 -2.08 -4.00 7.04
N TYR A 11 -1.81 -4.52 5.84
CA TYR A 11 -0.53 -5.11 5.47
C TYR A 11 0.25 -4.21 4.51
N ILE A 12 1.54 -4.07 4.75
CA ILE A 12 2.45 -3.23 3.96
C ILE A 12 3.64 -4.09 3.54
N TYR A 13 3.93 -4.12 2.24
CA TYR A 13 5.12 -4.77 1.69
C TYR A 13 6.30 -3.80 1.72
N THR A 14 7.45 -4.27 2.23
CA THR A 14 8.63 -3.41 2.35
C THR A 14 9.93 -4.20 2.14
N TYR A 15 10.97 -3.51 1.67
CA TYR A 15 12.33 -4.04 1.57
C TYR A 15 13.27 -3.46 2.65
N GLN A 16 12.73 -2.66 3.57
CA GLN A 16 13.50 -1.89 4.55
C GLN A 16 13.06 -2.15 5.99
N TYR A 17 12.70 -3.40 6.31
CA TYR A 17 12.14 -3.71 7.62
C TYR A 17 13.06 -3.32 8.78
N ASP A 18 14.39 -3.58 8.68
CA ASP A 18 15.33 -3.24 9.76
C ASP A 18 15.33 -1.73 10.06
N LYS A 19 15.26 -0.90 9.03
CA LYS A 19 15.13 0.55 9.18
C LYS A 19 13.78 0.95 9.77
N ILE A 20 12.71 0.33 9.29
CA ILE A 20 11.35 0.57 9.78
C ILE A 20 11.21 0.16 11.25
N LYS A 21 11.81 -0.96 11.65
CA LYS A 21 11.83 -1.42 13.03
C LYS A 21 12.53 -0.42 13.97
N ALA A 22 13.57 0.25 13.49
CA ALA A 22 14.33 1.22 14.29
C ALA A 22 13.69 2.62 14.32
N GLU A 23 13.15 3.07 13.19
CA GLU A 23 12.76 4.48 12.99
C GLU A 23 11.28 4.69 12.73
N GLY A 24 10.47 3.62 12.62
CA GLY A 24 9.10 3.65 12.14
C GLY A 24 9.00 3.71 10.61
N TYR A 25 7.78 3.57 10.10
CA TYR A 25 7.51 3.69 8.67
C TYR A 25 7.33 5.17 8.31
N LYS A 26 8.16 5.68 7.41
CA LYS A 26 8.12 7.08 6.95
C LYS A 26 7.46 7.18 5.57
N SER A 27 6.47 8.05 5.45
CA SER A 27 5.90 8.47 4.17
C SER A 27 6.88 9.32 3.36
N LEU A 28 6.57 9.60 2.09
CA LEU A 28 7.41 10.47 1.25
C LEU A 28 7.65 11.84 1.89
N ALA A 29 6.64 12.42 2.55
CA ALA A 29 6.78 13.73 3.19
C ALA A 29 7.77 13.73 4.36
N ALA A 30 7.90 12.60 5.08
CA ALA A 30 8.75 12.47 6.26
C ALA A 30 10.16 11.92 5.94
N LEU A 31 10.44 11.57 4.68
CA LEU A 31 11.77 11.13 4.28
C LEU A 31 12.74 12.32 4.16
N PRO A 32 14.02 12.13 4.54
CA PRO A 32 15.08 13.06 4.18
C PRO A 32 15.18 13.19 2.66
N ARG A 33 15.53 14.37 2.17
CA ARG A 33 15.67 14.68 0.72
C ARG A 33 16.98 14.13 0.15
N ASP A 34 17.17 12.84 0.27
CA ASP A 34 18.33 12.09 -0.19
C ASP A 34 18.04 11.28 -1.47
N GLU A 35 18.98 10.41 -1.85
CA GLU A 35 18.82 9.52 -3.01
C GLU A 35 17.64 8.55 -2.86
N ASN A 36 17.32 8.09 -1.63
CA ASN A 36 16.18 7.21 -1.38
C ASN A 36 14.86 7.94 -1.64
N PHE A 37 14.75 9.19 -1.23
CA PHE A 37 13.60 10.05 -1.54
C PHE A 37 13.45 10.19 -3.05
N SER A 38 14.51 10.54 -3.74
CA SER A 38 14.54 10.69 -5.20
C SER A 38 14.15 9.40 -5.92
N GLY A 39 14.67 8.25 -5.46
CA GLY A 39 14.33 6.94 -6.01
C GLY A 39 12.85 6.59 -5.83
N ARG A 40 12.29 6.82 -4.65
CA ARG A 40 10.86 6.59 -4.38
C ARG A 40 9.94 7.54 -5.15
N LEU A 41 10.39 8.75 -5.40
CA LEU A 41 9.63 9.73 -6.16
C LEU A 41 9.59 9.38 -7.66
N LYS A 42 10.72 8.93 -8.22
CA LYS A 42 10.85 8.58 -9.65
C LYS A 42 9.88 7.51 -10.14
N VAL A 43 9.40 6.61 -9.28
CA VAL A 43 8.40 5.61 -9.68
C VAL A 43 7.08 6.24 -10.13
N HIS A 44 6.84 7.49 -9.77
CA HIS A 44 5.65 8.25 -10.16
C HIS A 44 5.87 9.19 -11.35
N ALA A 45 7.10 9.28 -11.88
CA ALA A 45 7.45 10.21 -12.96
C ALA A 45 6.61 9.98 -14.23
N HIS A 46 6.40 8.71 -14.60
CA HIS A 46 5.59 8.36 -15.77
C HIS A 46 4.15 8.87 -15.63
N SER A 47 3.49 8.59 -14.52
CA SER A 47 2.11 9.05 -14.26
C SER A 47 2.01 10.55 -14.10
N ALA A 48 3.05 11.20 -13.60
CA ALA A 48 3.11 12.66 -13.46
C ALA A 48 3.42 13.38 -14.79
N GLY A 49 3.89 12.65 -15.81
CA GLY A 49 4.31 13.22 -17.09
C GLY A 49 5.54 14.13 -16.98
N THR A 50 6.34 13.99 -15.92
CA THR A 50 7.54 14.80 -15.66
C THR A 50 8.55 14.05 -14.82
N GLU A 51 9.84 14.36 -15.00
CA GLU A 51 10.91 13.88 -14.12
C GLU A 51 11.31 14.91 -13.05
N ASP A 52 10.75 16.11 -13.11
CA ASP A 52 10.99 17.13 -12.10
C ASP A 52 10.37 16.74 -10.74
N PRO A 53 11.18 16.67 -9.66
CA PRO A 53 10.68 16.28 -8.34
C PRO A 53 9.54 17.14 -7.83
N ALA A 54 9.55 18.46 -8.09
CA ALA A 54 8.49 19.36 -7.67
C ALA A 54 7.18 19.07 -8.43
N GLY A 55 7.28 18.83 -9.74
CA GLY A 55 6.15 18.44 -10.58
C GLY A 55 5.54 17.10 -10.15
N ILE A 56 6.38 16.10 -9.83
CA ILE A 56 5.90 14.80 -9.34
C ILE A 56 5.18 14.96 -8.00
N MET A 57 5.74 15.74 -7.05
CA MET A 57 5.10 15.99 -5.76
C MET A 57 3.76 16.70 -5.92
N GLN A 58 3.69 17.70 -6.80
CA GLN A 58 2.45 18.41 -7.14
C GLN A 58 1.40 17.45 -7.70
N TYR A 59 1.79 16.61 -8.65
CA TYR A 59 0.90 15.58 -9.21
C TYR A 59 0.35 14.66 -8.11
N LEU A 60 1.22 14.13 -7.24
CA LEU A 60 0.78 13.24 -6.16
C LEU A 60 -0.22 13.93 -5.22
N GLU A 61 0.06 15.16 -4.78
CA GLU A 61 -0.84 15.88 -3.88
C GLU A 61 -2.17 16.26 -4.53
N ASN A 62 -2.20 16.38 -5.86
CA ASN A 62 -3.42 16.60 -6.62
C ASN A 62 -4.31 15.34 -6.74
N THR A 63 -3.77 14.14 -6.53
CA THR A 63 -4.58 12.90 -6.56
C THR A 63 -5.55 12.82 -5.38
N PHE A 64 -5.09 13.18 -4.18
CA PHE A 64 -5.91 13.41 -2.99
C PHE A 64 -5.09 14.16 -1.93
N PRO A 65 -5.75 14.92 -1.04
CA PRO A 65 -5.08 15.65 0.03
C PRO A 65 -4.28 14.72 0.96
N GLY A 66 -3.01 15.03 1.17
CA GLY A 66 -2.13 14.26 2.04
C GLY A 66 -1.50 13.02 1.37
N ARG A 67 -1.54 12.90 0.05
CA ARG A 67 -0.92 11.78 -0.68
C ARG A 67 0.55 11.60 -0.32
N LEU A 68 1.31 12.68 -0.20
CA LEU A 68 2.73 12.63 0.19
C LEU A 68 2.95 12.11 1.62
N ARG A 69 1.96 12.27 2.50
CA ARG A 69 1.97 11.76 3.88
C ARG A 69 1.35 10.37 4.01
N SER A 70 0.93 9.75 2.91
CA SER A 70 0.25 8.46 2.96
C SER A 70 1.20 7.27 2.86
N VAL A 71 0.72 6.13 3.34
CA VAL A 71 1.27 4.81 3.10
C VAL A 71 0.23 3.95 2.39
N CYS A 72 0.68 3.17 1.41
CA CYS A 72 -0.17 2.20 0.74
C CYS A 72 -0.20 0.91 1.56
N ALA A 73 -1.40 0.42 1.83
CA ALA A 73 -1.63 -0.80 2.59
C ALA A 73 -2.74 -1.66 1.95
N LEU A 74 -2.73 -2.95 2.27
CA LEU A 74 -3.68 -3.95 1.80
C LEU A 74 -4.44 -4.54 2.99
N THR A 75 -5.64 -5.04 2.75
CA THR A 75 -6.43 -5.74 3.78
C THR A 75 -6.05 -7.21 3.92
N GLU A 76 -5.35 -7.78 2.94
CA GLU A 76 -4.96 -9.18 2.88
C GLU A 76 -3.52 -9.32 2.38
N THR A 77 -2.89 -10.43 2.73
CA THR A 77 -1.60 -10.84 2.17
C THR A 77 -1.83 -11.83 1.04
N ALA A 78 -0.99 -11.75 0.03
CA ALA A 78 -0.99 -12.75 -1.03
C ALA A 78 -0.65 -14.15 -0.46
N PRO A 79 -1.39 -15.21 -0.83
CA PRO A 79 -1.03 -16.57 -0.47
C PRO A 79 0.34 -16.94 -1.03
N SER A 80 1.19 -17.56 -0.19
CA SER A 80 2.60 -17.83 -0.51
C SER A 80 2.83 -18.85 -1.64
N ASP A 81 1.81 -19.63 -1.96
CA ASP A 81 1.84 -20.75 -2.90
C ASP A 81 1.11 -20.48 -4.23
N THR A 82 0.44 -19.34 -4.37
CA THR A 82 -0.50 -19.07 -5.47
C THR A 82 0.14 -18.37 -6.67
N PHE A 83 1.35 -17.82 -6.56
CA PHE A 83 1.89 -16.96 -7.62
C PHE A 83 2.87 -17.66 -8.54
N ARG A 84 2.41 -17.97 -9.74
CA ARG A 84 3.26 -18.36 -10.88
C ARG A 84 3.82 -17.15 -11.63
N HIS A 85 3.22 -15.96 -11.45
CA HIS A 85 3.68 -14.76 -12.15
C HIS A 85 5.03 -14.27 -11.60
N PRO A 86 6.08 -14.12 -12.45
CA PRO A 86 7.44 -13.82 -12.00
C PRO A 86 7.54 -12.53 -11.16
N TYR A 87 6.78 -11.51 -11.51
CA TYR A 87 6.80 -10.22 -10.81
C TYR A 87 6.16 -10.30 -9.42
N LEU A 88 4.96 -10.90 -9.31
CA LEU A 88 4.29 -11.09 -8.02
C LEU A 88 5.05 -12.07 -7.14
N ASN A 89 5.58 -13.13 -7.73
CA ASN A 89 6.43 -14.10 -7.05
C ASN A 89 7.66 -13.39 -6.44
N THR A 90 8.30 -12.47 -7.19
CA THR A 90 9.42 -11.69 -6.68
C THR A 90 9.02 -10.81 -5.49
N LEU A 91 7.87 -10.12 -5.56
CA LEU A 91 7.39 -9.26 -4.47
C LEU A 91 7.03 -10.06 -3.22
N VAL A 92 6.28 -11.15 -3.37
CA VAL A 92 5.86 -11.99 -2.24
C VAL A 92 7.06 -12.67 -1.56
N HIS A 93 8.06 -13.07 -2.32
CA HIS A 93 9.21 -13.79 -1.76
C HIS A 93 10.40 -12.90 -1.37
N CYS A 94 10.44 -11.67 -1.85
CA CYS A 94 11.58 -10.76 -1.61
C CYS A 94 11.25 -9.63 -0.65
N ALA A 95 9.99 -9.28 -0.45
CA ALA A 95 9.58 -8.25 0.48
C ALA A 95 9.30 -8.82 1.88
N ASP A 96 9.64 -8.05 2.91
CA ASP A 96 9.08 -8.26 4.24
C ASP A 96 7.62 -7.81 4.22
N ILE A 97 6.75 -8.50 4.95
CA ILE A 97 5.36 -8.11 5.16
C ILE A 97 5.22 -7.65 6.59
N ILE A 98 4.88 -6.39 6.76
CA ILE A 98 4.54 -5.82 8.06
C ILE A 98 3.04 -5.57 8.14
N SER A 99 2.51 -5.57 9.35
CA SER A 99 1.12 -5.18 9.60
C SER A 99 1.02 -4.08 10.63
N VAL A 100 -0.09 -3.35 10.55
CA VAL A 100 -0.51 -2.35 11.51
C VAL A 100 -1.97 -2.58 11.90
N ASN A 101 -2.33 -2.23 13.13
CA ASN A 101 -3.72 -2.25 13.58
C ASN A 101 -4.38 -0.91 13.24
N LEU A 102 -5.25 -0.91 12.23
CA LEU A 102 -5.90 0.31 11.75
C LEU A 102 -6.78 0.97 12.81
N GLU A 103 -7.50 0.19 13.62
CA GLU A 103 -8.35 0.73 14.71
C GLU A 103 -7.52 1.50 15.72
N GLN A 104 -6.34 0.96 16.06
CA GLN A 104 -5.44 1.61 17.02
C GLN A 104 -4.81 2.89 16.41
N LEU A 105 -4.39 2.84 15.15
CA LEU A 105 -3.82 4.01 14.47
C LEU A 105 -4.81 5.17 14.36
N LEU A 106 -6.09 4.88 14.08
CA LEU A 106 -7.15 5.89 14.05
C LEU A 106 -7.44 6.45 15.45
N LYS A 107 -7.54 5.56 16.45
CA LYS A 107 -7.81 5.95 17.84
C LYS A 107 -6.73 6.88 18.39
N ASP A 108 -5.47 6.61 18.08
CA ASP A 108 -4.32 7.37 18.56
C ASP A 108 -3.99 8.59 17.66
N GLY A 109 -4.81 8.85 16.64
CA GLY A 109 -4.64 10.01 15.75
C GLY A 109 -3.42 9.93 14.84
N ILE A 110 -2.85 8.73 14.62
CA ILE A 110 -1.72 8.53 13.71
C ILE A 110 -2.20 8.54 12.27
N VAL A 111 -3.37 7.96 11.99
CA VAL A 111 -4.08 8.03 10.70
C VAL A 111 -5.20 9.06 10.82
N GLU A 112 -5.21 10.06 9.94
CA GLU A 112 -6.21 11.12 9.91
C GLU A 112 -7.26 10.96 8.81
N ALA A 113 -6.92 10.25 7.73
CA ALA A 113 -7.82 9.95 6.62
C ALA A 113 -7.42 8.66 5.91
N ILE A 114 -8.39 8.06 5.23
CA ILE A 114 -8.19 6.85 4.44
C ILE A 114 -8.77 7.08 3.04
N TYR A 115 -8.03 6.68 2.02
CA TYR A 115 -8.51 6.64 0.64
C TYR A 115 -8.37 5.23 0.09
N ALA A 116 -9.31 4.81 -0.73
CA ALA A 116 -9.24 3.55 -1.45
C ALA A 116 -8.98 3.79 -2.94
N LYS A 117 -8.21 2.91 -3.55
CA LYS A 117 -8.00 2.83 -4.99
C LYS A 117 -8.56 1.50 -5.49
N ASP A 118 -9.63 1.56 -6.27
CA ASP A 118 -10.19 0.40 -6.95
C ASP A 118 -9.77 0.40 -8.41
N LEU A 119 -8.69 -0.31 -8.68
CA LEU A 119 -8.13 -0.41 -10.04
C LEU A 119 -8.92 -1.34 -10.95
N ARG A 120 -9.70 -2.28 -10.40
CA ARG A 120 -10.45 -3.27 -11.19
C ARG A 120 -11.48 -2.61 -12.09
N ARG A 121 -12.19 -1.60 -11.59
CA ARG A 121 -13.16 -0.83 -12.37
C ARG A 121 -12.47 0.10 -13.37
N THR A 122 -11.34 0.69 -12.98
CA THR A 122 -10.61 1.64 -13.81
C THR A 122 -10.00 0.99 -15.05
N ILE A 123 -9.48 -0.23 -14.94
CA ILE A 123 -8.87 -0.94 -16.07
C ILE A 123 -9.91 -1.31 -17.13
N LEU A 124 -11.13 -1.68 -16.71
CA LEU A 124 -12.20 -2.07 -17.63
C LEU A 124 -12.84 -0.88 -18.34
N ASP A 125 -12.99 0.25 -17.65
CA ASP A 125 -13.77 1.40 -18.13
C ASP A 125 -12.90 2.53 -18.69
N ASN A 126 -11.74 2.81 -18.11
CA ASN A 126 -10.81 3.85 -18.57
C ASN A 126 -9.42 3.67 -17.92
N PRO A 127 -8.42 3.17 -18.65
CA PRO A 127 -7.09 2.89 -18.12
C PRO A 127 -6.32 4.11 -17.61
N ASP A 128 -6.69 5.33 -18.01
CA ASP A 128 -6.00 6.57 -17.65
C ASP A 128 -6.53 7.22 -16.35
N PHE A 129 -7.60 6.65 -15.75
CA PHE A 129 -8.22 7.22 -14.56
C PHE A 129 -7.90 6.41 -13.30
N GLU A 130 -7.13 7.00 -12.40
CA GLU A 130 -6.98 6.47 -11.04
C GLU A 130 -8.23 6.81 -10.22
N ASN A 131 -9.12 5.83 -10.03
CA ASN A 131 -10.31 6.00 -9.22
C ASN A 131 -9.94 5.91 -7.73
N ILE A 132 -9.59 7.06 -7.14
CA ILE A 132 -9.26 7.18 -5.72
C ILE A 132 -10.38 7.95 -5.04
N PHE A 133 -10.95 7.36 -3.99
CA PHE A 133 -12.07 7.95 -3.26
C PHE A 133 -11.83 7.88 -1.74
N PRO A 134 -12.37 8.85 -0.97
CA PRO A 134 -12.29 8.84 0.47
C PRO A 134 -13.09 7.68 1.04
N VAL A 135 -12.61 7.11 2.14
CA VAL A 135 -13.26 6.05 2.91
C VAL A 135 -13.69 6.61 4.26
N SER A 136 -14.96 6.44 4.60
CA SER A 136 -15.52 7.02 5.83
C SER A 136 -15.04 6.35 7.11
N GLY A 137 -14.51 5.11 7.03
CA GLY A 137 -13.96 4.40 8.17
C GLY A 137 -13.89 2.88 8.00
N ILE A 138 -13.56 2.21 9.09
CA ILE A 138 -13.30 0.75 9.11
C ILE A 138 -14.52 -0.07 8.68
N ALA A 139 -15.73 0.36 9.03
CA ALA A 139 -16.95 -0.36 8.66
C ALA A 139 -17.12 -0.46 7.14
N GLU A 140 -16.81 0.61 6.42
CA GLU A 140 -16.84 0.64 4.95
C GLU A 140 -15.77 -0.29 4.36
N ILE A 141 -14.56 -0.32 4.94
CA ILE A 141 -13.51 -1.22 4.49
C ILE A 141 -13.93 -2.68 4.70
N LYS A 142 -14.47 -3.02 5.87
CA LYS A 142 -14.95 -4.38 6.19
C LYS A 142 -16.06 -4.81 5.22
N ALA A 143 -17.05 -3.97 5.00
CA ALA A 143 -18.11 -4.26 4.03
C ALA A 143 -17.55 -4.49 2.62
N ALA A 144 -16.59 -3.68 2.19
CA ALA A 144 -15.97 -3.82 0.88
C ALA A 144 -15.12 -5.10 0.73
N VAL A 145 -14.54 -5.60 1.83
CA VAL A 145 -13.80 -6.89 1.84
C VAL A 145 -14.80 -8.07 1.80
N ASP A 146 -15.88 -7.99 2.57
CA ASP A 146 -16.89 -9.05 2.65
C ASP A 146 -17.67 -9.17 1.32
N ASP A 147 -18.02 -8.04 0.68
CA ASP A 147 -18.80 -8.02 -0.56
C ASP A 147 -17.96 -8.41 -1.79
N ASP A 148 -16.65 -8.19 -1.75
CA ASP A 148 -15.79 -8.38 -2.90
C ASP A 148 -14.35 -8.70 -2.45
N PRO A 149 -14.13 -9.94 -1.96
CA PRO A 149 -12.83 -10.41 -1.52
C PRO A 149 -11.82 -10.38 -2.68
N VAL A 150 -10.55 -10.23 -2.36
CA VAL A 150 -9.48 -10.21 -3.37
C VAL A 150 -9.40 -11.58 -4.05
N ASP A 151 -9.69 -11.61 -5.35
CA ASP A 151 -9.45 -12.79 -6.16
C ASP A 151 -7.99 -12.79 -6.67
N TRP A 152 -7.12 -13.41 -5.90
CA TRP A 152 -5.71 -13.51 -6.23
C TRP A 152 -5.44 -14.29 -7.53
N HIS A 153 -6.37 -15.15 -7.98
CA HIS A 153 -6.26 -15.87 -9.24
C HIS A 153 -6.44 -14.94 -10.45
N LEU A 154 -7.17 -13.83 -10.30
CA LEU A 154 -7.25 -12.82 -11.37
C LEU A 154 -5.89 -12.15 -11.60
N CYS A 155 -5.04 -12.09 -10.59
CA CYS A 155 -3.69 -11.54 -10.72
C CYS A 155 -2.77 -12.40 -11.57
N GLU A 156 -3.11 -13.66 -11.81
CA GLU A 156 -2.34 -14.60 -12.63
C GLU A 156 -2.73 -14.59 -14.13
N LYS A 157 -3.83 -13.92 -14.48
CA LYS A 157 -4.29 -13.88 -15.87
C LYS A 157 -3.51 -12.87 -16.69
N ASP A 158 -3.00 -13.31 -17.82
CA ASP A 158 -2.23 -12.47 -18.78
C ASP A 158 -3.00 -11.23 -19.28
N GLU A 159 -4.32 -11.24 -19.18
CA GLU A 159 -5.21 -10.14 -19.54
C GLU A 159 -4.95 -8.85 -18.75
N TYR A 160 -4.41 -8.96 -17.53
CA TYR A 160 -4.09 -7.83 -16.66
C TYR A 160 -2.62 -7.38 -16.71
N LEU A 161 -1.79 -8.10 -17.44
CA LEU A 161 -0.34 -7.87 -17.51
C LEU A 161 0.09 -6.48 -17.99
N PRO A 162 -0.58 -5.80 -18.93
CA PRO A 162 -0.16 -4.46 -19.35
C PRO A 162 -0.17 -3.43 -18.22
N TYR A 163 -0.98 -3.68 -17.18
CA TYR A 163 -1.30 -2.68 -16.14
C TYR A 163 -0.68 -2.97 -14.77
N SER A 164 0.12 -3.99 -14.62
CA SER A 164 0.64 -4.47 -13.34
C SER A 164 -0.36 -5.39 -12.59
N PRO A 165 0.10 -6.54 -12.09
CA PRO A 165 -0.71 -7.45 -11.27
C PRO A 165 -1.29 -6.79 -10.00
N TRP A 166 -0.66 -5.72 -9.50
CA TRP A 166 -1.18 -4.92 -8.39
C TRP A 166 -2.48 -4.18 -8.73
N ALA A 167 -2.78 -4.03 -10.01
CA ALA A 167 -4.02 -3.38 -10.45
C ALA A 167 -5.28 -4.19 -10.09
N ALA A 168 -5.16 -5.51 -9.90
CA ALA A 168 -6.28 -6.36 -9.51
C ALA A 168 -6.62 -6.29 -8.00
N ILE A 169 -5.86 -5.55 -7.21
CA ILE A 169 -5.97 -5.51 -5.75
C ILE A 169 -6.45 -4.14 -5.30
N LYS A 170 -7.41 -4.08 -4.36
CA LYS A 170 -7.77 -2.84 -3.69
C LYS A 170 -6.62 -2.34 -2.83
N HIS A 171 -6.18 -1.13 -3.10
CA HIS A 171 -5.20 -0.43 -2.29
C HIS A 171 -5.87 0.59 -1.38
N TYR A 172 -5.41 0.65 -0.15
CA TYR A 172 -5.81 1.67 0.80
C TYR A 172 -4.63 2.58 1.10
N PHE A 173 -4.86 3.88 1.07
CA PHE A 173 -3.88 4.88 1.43
C PHE A 173 -4.22 5.44 2.80
N LEU A 174 -3.40 5.14 3.78
CA LEU A 174 -3.53 5.66 5.14
C LEU A 174 -2.77 6.98 5.19
N VAL A 175 -3.49 8.10 5.32
CA VAL A 175 -2.88 9.44 5.46
C VAL A 175 -2.44 9.61 6.91
N LEU A 176 -1.14 9.83 7.11
CA LEU A 176 -0.52 9.90 8.42
C LEU A 176 -0.45 11.35 8.88
N ALA A 177 -0.95 11.66 10.07
CA ALA A 177 -0.95 13.01 10.64
C ALA A 177 0.45 13.64 10.65
N ASN A 178 1.45 12.86 11.06
CA ASN A 178 2.86 13.30 11.13
C ASN A 178 3.76 12.63 10.08
N GLY A 179 3.17 12.01 9.05
CA GLY A 179 3.91 11.33 8.00
C GLY A 179 4.68 10.07 8.44
N CYS A 180 4.49 9.59 9.66
CA CYS A 180 5.20 8.44 10.21
C CYS A 180 4.26 7.53 11.01
N ILE A 181 4.46 6.20 10.90
CA ILE A 181 3.92 5.21 11.83
C ILE A 181 5.06 4.82 12.77
N PRO A 182 4.93 5.08 14.10
CA PRO A 182 5.96 4.71 15.07
C PRO A 182 6.22 3.20 15.11
N PRO A 183 7.44 2.76 15.46
CA PRO A 183 7.84 1.34 15.43
C PRO A 183 6.95 0.43 16.27
N GLU A 184 6.45 0.91 17.41
CA GLU A 184 5.60 0.17 18.35
C GLU A 184 4.23 -0.25 17.79
N TYR A 185 3.78 0.38 16.68
CA TYR A 185 2.55 0.02 15.97
C TYR A 185 2.76 -1.00 14.86
N ILE A 186 4.01 -1.40 14.61
CA ILE A 186 4.39 -2.22 13.46
C ILE A 186 4.75 -3.63 13.90
N THR A 187 4.09 -4.61 13.30
CA THR A 187 4.37 -6.04 13.53
C THR A 187 4.95 -6.65 12.26
N LEU A 188 6.03 -7.42 12.39
CA LEU A 188 6.53 -8.26 11.29
C LEU A 188 5.67 -9.52 11.18
N GLU A 189 4.97 -9.68 10.06
CA GLU A 189 4.16 -10.88 9.79
C GLU A 189 4.96 -11.94 9.05
N VAL A 190 5.70 -11.52 8.02
CA VAL A 190 6.55 -12.41 7.22
C VAL A 190 7.90 -11.75 6.99
N ALA A 191 8.96 -12.40 7.42
CA ALA A 191 10.31 -12.00 7.08
C ALA A 191 10.65 -12.52 5.67
N ARG A 192 11.23 -11.67 4.83
CA ARG A 192 11.73 -12.10 3.52
C ARG A 192 12.72 -13.24 3.68
N SER A 193 12.53 -14.28 2.88
CA SER A 193 13.54 -15.32 2.75
C SER A 193 14.77 -14.71 2.05
N PRO A 194 15.98 -14.87 2.60
CA PRO A 194 17.20 -14.47 1.90
C PRO A 194 17.43 -15.44 0.72
N LYS A 195 16.61 -15.39 -0.31
CA LYS A 195 16.89 -16.12 -1.54
C LYS A 195 18.11 -15.47 -2.15
N ARG A 196 19.21 -16.19 -2.07
CA ARG A 196 20.42 -15.91 -2.83
C ARG A 196 20.02 -15.85 -4.32
N PHE A 197 20.03 -14.65 -4.88
CA PHE A 197 20.15 -14.53 -6.32
C PHE A 197 21.48 -15.19 -6.69
N ARG A 198 21.41 -16.38 -7.24
CA ARG A 198 22.51 -17.03 -7.94
C ARG A 198 22.39 -16.75 -9.42
#